data_85ea0262bdc56dbe01aa31d8a3818a2c
#
_entry.id   85ea0262bdc56dbe01aa31d8a3818a2c
#
_cell.length_a   1.000
_cell.length_b   1.000
_cell.length_c   1.000
_cell.angle_alpha   90.00
_cell.angle_beta   90.00
_cell.angle_gamma   90.00
#
_symmetry.space_group_name_H-M   'P 1'
#
loop_
_entity.id
_entity.type
_entity.pdbx_description
1 polymer ?
#
loop_
_entity_poly.entity_id
_entity_poly.type
_entity_poly.pdbx_seq_one_letter_code
_entity_poly.pdbx_strand_id
1 'polypeptide(L)'
;MLVGNNIAKSYPNKLVLQNVDFEAKSGDMIVLTGENGSGKTTLLDMLASLKKPNSGTLELDNELFTTNDIRQQIAYLNNELYAKKSITIENFMKQHGLLFENIELDKWDRLLAGWRINKRLKLGELSTGMLMKVKIGSVLARKAKLYLYDEPFASIDIMARSEVMKAIISETNPDAITIISSHHLEGTEKLYSKLWLIKDHTLQTIETEAYREQTGNSLIDFYKEEMNK
;
A
#
# COMPACT_ATOMS: atom_id res chain seq x y z
N MET A 1 -13.56 1.24 8.75
CA MET A 1 -13.19 -0.17 9.01
C MET A 1 -13.11 -0.92 7.69
N LEU A 2 -12.05 -1.69 7.45
CA LEU A 2 -11.88 -2.56 6.29
C LEU A 2 -12.05 -4.03 6.73
N VAL A 3 -12.90 -4.78 6.02
CA VAL A 3 -13.20 -6.18 6.36
C VAL A 3 -13.10 -7.04 5.11
N GLY A 4 -12.41 -8.17 5.22
CA GLY A 4 -12.42 -9.24 4.25
C GLY A 4 -12.94 -10.51 4.88
N ASN A 5 -13.98 -11.11 4.27
CA ASN A 5 -14.61 -12.33 4.77
C ASN A 5 -14.48 -13.45 3.74
N ASN A 6 -13.83 -14.55 4.14
CA ASN A 6 -13.66 -15.77 3.37
C ASN A 6 -13.18 -15.55 1.93
N ILE A 7 -12.19 -14.67 1.78
CA ILE A 7 -11.63 -14.28 0.48
C ILE A 7 -10.87 -15.47 -0.11
N ALA A 8 -11.22 -15.81 -1.36
CA ALA A 8 -10.42 -16.72 -2.16
C ALA A 8 -10.10 -16.13 -3.53
N LYS A 9 -8.89 -16.44 -4.02
CA LYS A 9 -8.44 -16.04 -5.35
C LYS A 9 -7.58 -17.11 -5.98
N SER A 10 -7.96 -17.50 -7.20
CA SER A 10 -7.17 -18.37 -8.06
C SER A 10 -7.09 -17.84 -9.47
N TYR A 11 -6.06 -18.23 -10.20
CA TYR A 11 -5.91 -18.09 -11.64
C TYR A 11 -5.89 -19.49 -12.27
N PRO A 12 -6.00 -19.61 -13.61
CA PRO A 12 -5.87 -20.92 -14.23
C PRO A 12 -4.62 -21.65 -13.73
N ASN A 13 -4.80 -22.81 -13.14
CA ASN A 13 -3.75 -23.69 -12.59
C ASN A 13 -2.93 -23.11 -11.41
N LYS A 14 -3.38 -22.01 -10.77
CA LYS A 14 -2.67 -21.45 -9.61
C LYS A 14 -3.65 -20.94 -8.54
N LEU A 15 -3.69 -21.61 -7.39
CA LEU A 15 -4.27 -21.05 -6.17
C LEU A 15 -3.38 -19.94 -5.64
N VAL A 16 -3.97 -18.83 -5.23
CA VAL A 16 -3.22 -17.68 -4.67
C VAL A 16 -3.62 -17.40 -3.24
N LEU A 17 -4.93 -17.30 -2.97
CA LEU A 17 -5.46 -17.06 -1.63
C LEU A 17 -6.67 -17.97 -1.40
N GLN A 18 -6.81 -18.50 -0.18
CA GLN A 18 -7.90 -19.36 0.22
C GLN A 18 -8.31 -19.08 1.67
N ASN A 19 -9.61 -18.95 1.91
CA ASN A 19 -10.20 -18.74 3.23
C ASN A 19 -9.49 -17.61 4.02
N VAL A 20 -9.27 -16.47 3.35
CA VAL A 20 -8.59 -15.32 3.95
C VAL A 20 -9.61 -14.41 4.62
N ASP A 21 -9.47 -14.24 5.93
CA ASP A 21 -10.25 -13.33 6.76
C ASP A 21 -9.33 -12.26 7.36
N PHE A 22 -9.78 -11.00 7.39
CA PHE A 22 -9.04 -9.92 8.02
C PHE A 22 -9.95 -8.76 8.40
N GLU A 23 -9.48 -7.97 9.37
CA GLU A 23 -10.08 -6.71 9.79
C GLU A 23 -9.00 -5.66 10.03
N ALA A 24 -9.25 -4.44 9.54
CA ALA A 24 -8.44 -3.27 9.84
C ALA A 24 -9.32 -2.09 10.26
N LYS A 25 -8.87 -1.35 11.26
CA LYS A 25 -9.57 -0.21 11.84
C LYS A 25 -8.98 1.11 11.32
N SER A 26 -9.77 2.16 11.43
CA SER A 26 -9.32 3.53 11.21
C SER A 26 -8.03 3.79 12.01
N GLY A 27 -7.02 4.37 11.36
CA GLY A 27 -5.70 4.64 11.93
C GLY A 27 -4.72 3.45 11.89
N ASP A 28 -5.14 2.25 11.50
CA ASP A 28 -4.20 1.13 11.39
C ASP A 28 -3.14 1.37 10.31
N MET A 29 -1.90 1.17 10.67
CA MET A 29 -0.76 1.05 9.75
C MET A 29 -0.30 -0.41 9.73
N ILE A 30 -0.50 -1.09 8.62
CA ILE A 30 -0.34 -2.54 8.47
C ILE A 30 0.81 -2.83 7.52
N VAL A 31 1.72 -3.71 7.92
CA VAL A 31 2.67 -4.29 6.97
C VAL A 31 2.13 -5.62 6.45
N LEU A 32 2.06 -5.75 5.13
CA LEU A 32 1.70 -6.97 4.42
C LEU A 32 3.00 -7.66 3.95
N THR A 33 3.28 -8.84 4.47
CA THR A 33 4.51 -9.57 4.18
C THR A 33 4.25 -11.01 3.74
N GLY A 34 5.29 -11.70 3.29
CA GLY A 34 5.25 -13.07 2.78
C GLY A 34 6.23 -13.26 1.64
N GLU A 35 6.43 -14.48 1.19
CA GLU A 35 7.34 -14.82 0.09
C GLU A 35 7.00 -14.12 -1.24
N ASN A 36 7.97 -14.07 -2.14
CA ASN A 36 7.70 -13.61 -3.49
C ASN A 36 6.72 -14.57 -4.18
N GLY A 37 5.65 -13.98 -4.75
CA GLY A 37 4.57 -14.76 -5.37
C GLY A 37 3.52 -15.35 -4.41
N SER A 38 3.59 -15.05 -3.09
CA SER A 38 2.61 -15.49 -2.10
C SER A 38 1.20 -14.91 -2.29
N GLY A 39 1.07 -13.78 -3.03
CA GLY A 39 -0.24 -13.17 -3.28
C GLY A 39 -0.40 -11.74 -2.76
N LYS A 40 0.65 -11.11 -2.21
CA LYS A 40 0.61 -9.72 -1.69
C LYS A 40 0.01 -8.73 -2.70
N THR A 41 0.58 -8.62 -3.89
CA THR A 41 0.06 -7.77 -4.97
C THR A 41 -1.36 -8.16 -5.37
N THR A 42 -1.70 -9.46 -5.39
CA THR A 42 -3.06 -9.92 -5.69
C THR A 42 -4.06 -9.44 -4.65
N LEU A 43 -3.72 -9.51 -3.36
CA LEU A 43 -4.55 -8.98 -2.28
C LEU A 43 -4.69 -7.46 -2.41
N LEU A 44 -3.59 -6.72 -2.61
CA LEU A 44 -3.62 -5.27 -2.80
C LEU A 44 -4.45 -4.86 -4.03
N ASP A 45 -4.35 -5.59 -5.15
CA ASP A 45 -5.17 -5.33 -6.34
C ASP A 45 -6.68 -5.54 -6.07
N MET A 46 -7.04 -6.53 -5.24
CA MET A 46 -8.43 -6.72 -4.82
C MET A 46 -8.88 -5.59 -3.90
N LEU A 47 -8.04 -5.19 -2.94
CA LEU A 47 -8.29 -4.04 -2.06
C LEU A 47 -8.31 -2.71 -2.82
N ALA A 48 -7.64 -2.60 -3.95
CA ALA A 48 -7.72 -1.45 -4.85
C ALA A 48 -8.93 -1.49 -5.80
N SER A 49 -9.80 -2.50 -5.66
CA SER A 49 -10.93 -2.76 -6.58
C SER A 49 -10.51 -2.90 -8.06
N LEU A 50 -9.27 -3.35 -8.31
CA LEU A 50 -8.76 -3.66 -9.66
C LEU A 50 -9.05 -5.10 -10.05
N LYS A 51 -9.14 -6.00 -9.07
CA LYS A 51 -9.47 -7.41 -9.25
C LYS A 51 -10.60 -7.82 -8.31
N LYS A 52 -11.42 -8.77 -8.74
CA LYS A 52 -12.46 -9.35 -7.88
C LYS A 52 -11.95 -10.64 -7.26
N PRO A 53 -12.29 -10.95 -6.01
CA PRO A 53 -12.12 -12.29 -5.46
C PRO A 53 -12.97 -13.31 -6.25
N ASN A 54 -12.62 -14.60 -6.21
CA ASN A 54 -13.46 -15.67 -6.75
C ASN A 54 -14.62 -15.98 -5.80
N SER A 55 -14.39 -15.83 -4.49
CA SER A 55 -15.42 -15.95 -3.44
C SER A 55 -15.08 -15.05 -2.26
N GLY A 56 -16.04 -14.86 -1.37
CA GLY A 56 -15.92 -13.97 -0.23
C GLY A 56 -16.32 -12.54 -0.54
N THR A 57 -16.26 -11.66 0.47
CA THR A 57 -16.66 -10.25 0.39
C THR A 57 -15.58 -9.34 0.94
N LEU A 58 -15.43 -8.17 0.30
CA LEU A 58 -14.59 -7.05 0.75
C LEU A 58 -15.49 -5.86 1.05
N GLU A 59 -15.30 -5.23 2.20
CA GLU A 59 -16.07 -4.07 2.64
C GLU A 59 -15.14 -2.99 3.22
N LEU A 60 -15.43 -1.74 2.92
CA LEU A 60 -14.85 -0.57 3.56
C LEU A 60 -15.98 0.29 4.12
N ASP A 61 -16.00 0.49 5.44
CA ASP A 61 -17.07 1.21 6.17
C ASP A 61 -18.48 0.67 5.84
N ASN A 62 -18.64 -0.66 5.79
CA ASN A 62 -19.85 -1.39 5.40
C ASN A 62 -20.29 -1.18 3.93
N GLU A 63 -19.42 -0.62 3.09
CA GLU A 63 -19.65 -0.47 1.66
C GLU A 63 -18.89 -1.57 0.91
N LEU A 64 -19.61 -2.37 0.11
CA LEU A 64 -19.02 -3.45 -0.69
C LEU A 64 -18.13 -2.91 -1.82
N PHE A 65 -17.02 -3.60 -2.11
CA PHE A 65 -16.09 -3.30 -3.21
C PHE A 65 -16.68 -3.57 -4.61
N THR A 66 -17.95 -3.36 -4.77
CA THR A 66 -18.68 -3.56 -6.05
C THR A 66 -19.02 -2.25 -6.75
N THR A 67 -18.94 -1.13 -6.07
CA THR A 67 -19.33 0.19 -6.57
C THR A 67 -18.11 0.94 -7.14
N ASN A 68 -18.36 1.86 -8.10
CA ASN A 68 -17.30 2.75 -8.58
C ASN A 68 -16.87 3.76 -7.53
N ASP A 69 -17.77 4.12 -6.61
CA ASP A 69 -17.54 5.12 -5.56
C ASP A 69 -16.46 4.67 -4.56
N ILE A 70 -16.36 3.35 -4.32
CA ILE A 70 -15.30 2.80 -3.45
C ILE A 70 -13.90 3.17 -3.95
N ARG A 71 -13.67 3.25 -5.26
CA ARG A 71 -12.36 3.60 -5.84
C ARG A 71 -11.94 5.03 -5.52
N GLN A 72 -12.90 5.94 -5.31
CA GLN A 72 -12.59 7.30 -4.87
C GLN A 72 -12.06 7.32 -3.44
N GLN A 73 -12.41 6.33 -2.62
CA GLN A 73 -11.97 6.21 -1.23
C GLN A 73 -10.63 5.48 -1.07
N ILE A 74 -10.05 4.95 -2.16
CA ILE A 74 -8.82 4.15 -2.13
C ILE A 74 -7.72 4.85 -2.93
N ALA A 75 -6.55 5.01 -2.33
CA ALA A 75 -5.33 5.49 -2.98
C ALA A 75 -4.33 4.35 -3.08
N TYR A 76 -3.93 3.97 -4.28
CA TYR A 76 -3.08 2.80 -4.52
C TYR A 76 -1.84 3.14 -5.32
N LEU A 77 -0.69 2.81 -4.76
CA LEU A 77 0.60 2.74 -5.44
C LEU A 77 0.87 1.30 -5.86
N ASN A 78 0.83 1.02 -7.14
CA ASN A 78 1.34 -0.23 -7.67
C ASN A 78 2.74 -0.06 -8.29
N ASN A 79 3.41 -1.18 -8.59
CA ASN A 79 4.76 -1.15 -9.16
C ASN A 79 4.79 -0.63 -10.60
N GLU A 80 3.68 -0.70 -11.34
CA GLU A 80 3.63 -0.27 -12.73
C GLU A 80 3.42 1.23 -12.86
N LEU A 81 4.09 1.85 -13.83
CA LEU A 81 3.84 3.23 -14.22
C LEU A 81 2.93 3.25 -15.44
N TYR A 82 1.65 3.53 -15.24
CA TYR A 82 0.65 3.63 -16.32
C TYR A 82 0.71 4.96 -17.09
N ALA A 83 1.87 5.60 -17.15
CA ALA A 83 2.05 6.86 -17.84
C ALA A 83 3.22 6.81 -18.82
N LYS A 84 3.09 7.53 -19.94
CA LYS A 84 4.17 7.64 -20.92
C LYS A 84 5.36 8.38 -20.31
N LYS A 85 6.57 7.86 -20.47
CA LYS A 85 7.81 8.50 -19.99
C LYS A 85 8.05 9.92 -20.56
N SER A 86 7.40 10.24 -21.68
CA SER A 86 7.53 11.55 -22.35
C SER A 86 6.70 12.69 -21.75
N ILE A 87 5.76 12.40 -20.85
CA ILE A 87 4.95 13.45 -20.22
C ILE A 87 5.67 14.07 -19.03
N THR A 88 5.39 15.34 -18.76
CA THR A 88 5.89 16.03 -17.57
C THR A 88 5.17 15.55 -16.31
N ILE A 89 5.81 15.75 -15.15
CA ILE A 89 5.20 15.48 -13.84
C ILE A 89 3.89 16.24 -13.66
N GLU A 90 3.85 17.50 -14.09
CA GLU A 90 2.64 18.33 -14.06
C GLU A 90 1.50 17.71 -14.90
N ASN A 91 1.78 17.26 -16.12
CA ASN A 91 0.78 16.62 -16.97
C ASN A 91 0.35 15.23 -16.43
N PHE A 92 1.27 14.50 -15.79
CA PHE A 92 0.94 13.28 -15.08
C PHE A 92 -0.11 13.55 -14.00
N MET A 93 0.08 14.58 -13.18
CA MET A 93 -0.87 14.92 -12.12
C MET A 93 -2.21 15.46 -12.66
N LYS A 94 -2.18 16.21 -13.77
CA LYS A 94 -3.42 16.62 -14.47
C LYS A 94 -4.23 15.41 -14.95
N GLN A 95 -3.56 14.37 -15.50
CA GLN A 95 -4.25 13.13 -15.88
C GLN A 95 -4.82 12.39 -14.68
N HIS A 96 -4.11 12.37 -13.54
CA HIS A 96 -4.65 11.84 -12.28
C HIS A 96 -5.92 12.56 -11.85
N GLY A 97 -5.96 13.90 -11.97
CA GLY A 97 -7.11 14.73 -11.64
C GLY A 97 -8.36 14.48 -12.50
N LEU A 98 -8.18 13.89 -13.69
CA LEU A 98 -9.31 13.46 -14.52
C LEU A 98 -9.94 12.15 -14.04
N LEU A 99 -9.20 11.35 -13.28
CA LEU A 99 -9.65 10.04 -12.78
C LEU A 99 -10.18 10.10 -11.35
N PHE A 100 -9.70 11.08 -10.56
CA PHE A 100 -9.99 11.18 -9.14
C PHE A 100 -10.38 12.60 -8.76
N GLU A 101 -11.54 12.75 -8.15
CA GLU A 101 -12.08 14.06 -7.74
C GLU A 101 -11.46 14.58 -6.44
N ASN A 102 -10.85 13.71 -5.65
CA ASN A 102 -10.37 13.96 -4.29
C ASN A 102 -8.86 14.27 -4.21
N ILE A 103 -8.30 14.97 -5.20
CA ILE A 103 -6.88 15.34 -5.24
C ILE A 103 -6.63 16.70 -4.58
N GLU A 104 -5.69 16.76 -3.65
CA GLU A 104 -5.20 17.95 -2.96
C GLU A 104 -3.94 18.48 -3.67
N LEU A 105 -4.14 19.36 -4.68
CA LEU A 105 -3.02 19.87 -5.50
C LEU A 105 -2.00 20.68 -4.69
N ASP A 106 -2.42 21.42 -3.67
CA ASP A 106 -1.51 22.16 -2.78
C ASP A 106 -0.58 21.20 -2.00
N LYS A 107 -1.12 20.05 -1.58
CA LYS A 107 -0.34 18.99 -0.93
C LYS A 107 0.67 18.39 -1.89
N TRP A 108 0.25 18.10 -3.12
CA TRP A 108 1.13 17.64 -4.18
C TRP A 108 2.30 18.61 -4.41
N ASP A 109 2.01 19.90 -4.58
CA ASP A 109 3.03 20.93 -4.84
C ASP A 109 4.00 21.07 -3.65
N ARG A 110 3.51 20.99 -2.40
CA ARG A 110 4.36 21.00 -1.20
C ARG A 110 5.30 19.77 -1.16
N LEU A 111 4.79 18.59 -1.47
CA LEU A 111 5.59 17.34 -1.50
C LEU A 111 6.73 17.45 -2.52
N LEU A 112 6.42 17.86 -3.75
CA LEU A 112 7.44 18.04 -4.80
C LEU A 112 8.50 19.09 -4.41
N ALA A 113 8.07 20.20 -3.85
CA ALA A 113 8.97 21.25 -3.38
C ALA A 113 9.89 20.74 -2.25
N GLY A 114 9.35 20.01 -1.27
CA GLY A 114 10.11 19.40 -0.19
C GLY A 114 11.16 18.41 -0.68
N TRP A 115 10.85 17.64 -1.71
CA TRP A 115 11.79 16.74 -2.37
C TRP A 115 12.68 17.39 -3.43
N ARG A 116 12.55 18.72 -3.67
CA ARG A 116 13.26 19.49 -4.67
C ARG A 116 13.10 18.93 -6.09
N ILE A 117 11.91 18.44 -6.42
CA ILE A 117 11.56 17.88 -7.73
C ILE A 117 10.84 18.94 -8.56
N ASN A 118 11.42 19.29 -9.72
CA ASN A 118 10.80 20.24 -10.65
C ASN A 118 9.69 19.55 -11.47
N LYS A 119 8.45 20.02 -11.33
CA LYS A 119 7.28 19.45 -12.01
C LYS A 119 7.29 19.58 -13.55
N ARG A 120 8.21 20.35 -14.12
CA ARG A 120 8.40 20.46 -15.57
C ARG A 120 9.25 19.35 -16.16
N LEU A 121 9.96 18.56 -15.34
CA LEU A 121 10.70 17.38 -15.79
C LEU A 121 9.75 16.31 -16.35
N LYS A 122 10.21 15.59 -17.36
CA LYS A 122 9.50 14.42 -17.88
C LYS A 122 9.73 13.22 -16.96
N LEU A 123 8.76 12.32 -16.87
CA LEU A 123 8.89 11.11 -16.05
C LEU A 123 10.10 10.26 -16.44
N GLY A 124 10.49 10.25 -17.73
CA GLY A 124 11.66 9.51 -18.21
C GLY A 124 13.01 10.15 -17.87
N GLU A 125 13.04 11.38 -17.38
CA GLU A 125 14.26 12.11 -16.96
C GLU A 125 14.57 11.88 -15.47
N LEU A 126 13.64 11.23 -14.73
CA LEU A 126 13.77 11.04 -13.31
C LEU A 126 14.65 9.83 -12.98
N SER A 127 15.46 9.95 -11.92
CA SER A 127 16.06 8.78 -11.30
C SER A 127 14.97 7.86 -10.72
N THR A 128 15.30 6.60 -10.45
CA THR A 128 14.34 5.64 -9.85
C THR A 128 13.76 6.17 -8.54
N GLY A 129 14.61 6.76 -7.67
CA GLY A 129 14.16 7.34 -6.41
C GLY A 129 13.26 8.56 -6.60
N MET A 130 13.58 9.46 -7.55
CA MET A 130 12.71 10.60 -7.87
C MET A 130 11.37 10.16 -8.44
N LEU A 131 11.37 9.17 -9.34
CA LEU A 131 10.14 8.62 -9.91
C LEU A 131 9.26 7.99 -8.81
N MET A 132 9.87 7.25 -7.87
CA MET A 132 9.14 6.68 -6.74
C MET A 132 8.53 7.78 -5.86
N LYS A 133 9.27 8.85 -5.55
CA LYS A 133 8.74 10.02 -4.82
C LYS A 133 7.55 10.65 -5.55
N VAL A 134 7.63 10.83 -6.86
CA VAL A 134 6.52 11.35 -7.68
C VAL A 134 5.31 10.42 -7.60
N LYS A 135 5.48 9.11 -7.74
CA LYS A 135 4.41 8.12 -7.62
C LYS A 135 3.76 8.15 -6.23
N ILE A 136 4.56 8.14 -5.17
CA ILE A 136 4.07 8.19 -3.78
C ILE A 136 3.37 9.51 -3.50
N GLY A 137 3.93 10.63 -3.96
CA GLY A 137 3.31 11.95 -3.83
C GLY A 137 1.93 11.99 -4.49
N SER A 138 1.73 11.34 -5.65
CA SER A 138 0.42 11.29 -6.31
C SER A 138 -0.61 10.47 -5.51
N VAL A 139 -0.17 9.46 -4.77
CA VAL A 139 -1.03 8.70 -3.85
C VAL A 139 -1.36 9.53 -2.61
N LEU A 140 -0.34 10.15 -1.99
CA LEU A 140 -0.49 10.98 -0.80
C LEU A 140 -1.35 12.23 -1.05
N ALA A 141 -1.32 12.77 -2.27
CA ALA A 141 -2.15 13.91 -2.67
C ALA A 141 -3.64 13.57 -2.75
N ARG A 142 -4.04 12.32 -2.64
CA ARG A 142 -5.45 11.92 -2.59
C ARG A 142 -5.98 11.98 -1.16
N LYS A 143 -7.21 12.44 -0.99
CA LYS A 143 -7.94 12.32 0.27
C LYS A 143 -8.68 10.98 0.27
N ALA A 144 -8.03 9.93 0.80
CA ALA A 144 -8.56 8.57 0.80
C ALA A 144 -8.77 8.04 2.23
N LYS A 145 -9.59 7.00 2.36
CA LYS A 145 -9.78 6.25 3.61
C LYS A 145 -8.86 5.02 3.69
N LEU A 146 -8.39 4.53 2.53
CA LEU A 146 -7.51 3.38 2.42
C LEU A 146 -6.34 3.73 1.51
N TYR A 147 -5.13 3.66 2.05
CA TYR A 147 -3.89 3.84 1.31
C TYR A 147 -3.18 2.49 1.17
N LEU A 148 -2.85 2.14 -0.04
CA LEU A 148 -2.21 0.88 -0.41
C LEU A 148 -0.89 1.17 -1.10
N TYR A 149 0.19 0.56 -0.63
CA TYR A 149 1.52 0.70 -1.20
C TYR A 149 2.12 -0.68 -1.50
N ASP A 150 2.32 -0.99 -2.77
CA ASP A 150 2.95 -2.24 -3.19
C ASP A 150 4.45 -2.06 -3.38
N GLU A 151 5.24 -2.59 -2.44
CA GLU A 151 6.71 -2.52 -2.39
C GLU A 151 7.27 -1.10 -2.63
N PRO A 152 6.83 -0.07 -1.89
CA PRO A 152 7.19 1.34 -2.15
C PRO A 152 8.68 1.62 -1.95
N PHE A 153 9.40 0.71 -1.29
CA PHE A 153 10.82 0.85 -0.95
C PHE A 153 11.73 0.03 -1.85
N ALA A 154 11.17 -0.74 -2.78
CA ALA A 154 11.96 -1.50 -3.73
C ALA A 154 12.75 -0.55 -4.65
N SER A 155 14.00 -0.87 -4.89
CA SER A 155 14.87 -0.14 -5.84
C SER A 155 15.18 1.33 -5.50
N ILE A 156 15.01 1.74 -4.25
CA ILE A 156 15.43 3.07 -3.76
C ILE A 156 16.47 2.93 -2.66
N ASP A 157 17.39 3.90 -2.58
CA ASP A 157 18.42 3.93 -1.56
C ASP A 157 17.86 4.25 -0.16
N ILE A 158 18.68 4.04 0.88
CA ILE A 158 18.29 4.19 2.29
C ILE A 158 17.81 5.62 2.60
N MET A 159 18.43 6.65 2.00
CA MET A 159 18.05 8.04 2.23
C MET A 159 16.68 8.33 1.64
N ALA A 160 16.45 7.94 0.38
CA ALA A 160 15.15 8.07 -0.28
C ALA A 160 14.06 7.28 0.44
N ARG A 161 14.37 6.07 0.94
CA ARG A 161 13.44 5.26 1.77
C ARG A 161 13.00 6.02 3.02
N SER A 162 13.93 6.61 3.75
CA SER A 162 13.63 7.40 4.96
C SER A 162 12.73 8.61 4.66
N GLU A 163 13.00 9.34 3.58
CA GLU A 163 12.19 10.49 3.18
C GLU A 163 10.77 10.08 2.75
N VAL A 164 10.66 8.99 2.01
CA VAL A 164 9.37 8.42 1.59
C VAL A 164 8.55 7.95 2.79
N MET A 165 9.17 7.21 3.72
CA MET A 165 8.47 6.74 4.91
C MET A 165 7.99 7.90 5.78
N LYS A 166 8.83 8.93 5.98
CA LYS A 166 8.42 10.15 6.68
C LYS A 166 7.21 10.80 6.02
N ALA A 167 7.20 10.92 4.69
CA ALA A 167 6.07 11.49 3.97
C ALA A 167 4.81 10.64 4.12
N ILE A 168 4.90 9.31 4.04
CA ILE A 168 3.75 8.41 4.27
C ILE A 168 3.18 8.64 5.66
N ILE A 169 4.02 8.71 6.71
CA ILE A 169 3.56 8.88 8.09
C ILE A 169 2.94 10.27 8.32
N SER A 170 3.59 11.33 7.82
CA SER A 170 3.18 12.72 8.12
C SER A 170 2.03 13.22 7.25
N GLU A 171 1.88 12.68 6.05
CA GLU A 171 0.94 13.19 5.04
C GLU A 171 -0.28 12.30 4.83
N THR A 172 -0.28 11.06 5.31
CA THR A 172 -1.47 10.22 5.32
C THR A 172 -2.45 10.73 6.38
N ASN A 173 -3.75 10.74 6.06
CA ASN A 173 -4.78 11.05 7.05
C ASN A 173 -4.66 10.09 8.24
N PRO A 174 -4.53 10.57 9.49
CA PRO A 174 -4.39 9.72 10.66
C PRO A 174 -5.56 8.74 10.88
N ASP A 175 -6.76 9.09 10.36
CA ASP A 175 -7.93 8.21 10.41
C ASP A 175 -7.99 7.19 9.25
N ALA A 176 -7.09 7.27 8.29
CA ALA A 176 -7.07 6.32 7.18
C ALA A 176 -6.40 5.00 7.59
N ILE A 177 -6.80 3.93 6.90
CA ILE A 177 -6.11 2.65 6.96
C ILE A 177 -4.95 2.68 5.97
N THR A 178 -3.75 2.30 6.39
CA THR A 178 -2.57 2.23 5.52
C THR A 178 -2.03 0.81 5.47
N ILE A 179 -1.90 0.24 4.28
CA ILE A 179 -1.32 -1.08 4.08
C ILE A 179 -0.09 -0.95 3.17
N ILE A 180 1.06 -1.41 3.66
CA ILE A 180 2.34 -1.36 2.94
C ILE A 180 2.83 -2.78 2.74
N SER A 181 2.94 -3.25 1.49
CA SER A 181 3.62 -4.51 1.26
C SER A 181 5.14 -4.32 1.34
N SER A 182 5.80 -5.17 2.10
CA SER A 182 7.26 -5.17 2.20
C SER A 182 7.76 -6.52 2.69
N HIS A 183 8.92 -6.92 2.18
CA HIS A 183 9.70 -8.02 2.72
C HIS A 183 10.86 -7.54 3.63
N HIS A 184 11.01 -6.22 3.79
CA HIS A 184 11.99 -5.58 4.66
C HIS A 184 11.29 -4.85 5.80
N LEU A 185 11.32 -5.44 7.01
CA LEU A 185 10.71 -4.86 8.22
C LEU A 185 11.71 -4.06 9.06
N GLU A 186 13.00 -4.25 8.82
CA GLU A 186 14.08 -3.68 9.62
C GLU A 186 14.03 -2.15 9.68
N GLY A 187 14.04 -1.62 10.90
CA GLY A 187 13.99 -0.18 11.18
C GLY A 187 12.62 0.48 11.05
N THR A 188 11.58 -0.28 10.64
CA THR A 188 10.21 0.25 10.48
C THR A 188 9.16 -0.47 11.30
N GLU A 189 9.50 -1.56 11.99
CA GLU A 189 8.57 -2.39 12.74
C GLU A 189 7.74 -1.67 13.79
N LYS A 190 8.29 -0.60 14.37
CA LYS A 190 7.60 0.22 15.40
C LYS A 190 6.47 1.08 14.84
N LEU A 191 6.39 1.22 13.53
CA LEU A 191 5.39 2.03 12.85
C LEU A 191 4.10 1.26 12.59
N TYR A 192 4.17 -0.07 12.58
CA TYR A 192 3.04 -0.90 12.22
C TYR A 192 2.24 -1.33 13.44
N SER A 193 0.92 -1.08 13.42
CA SER A 193 -0.02 -1.60 14.41
C SER A 193 -0.26 -3.09 14.25
N LYS A 194 -0.17 -3.59 12.99
CA LYS A 194 -0.41 -4.98 12.63
C LYS A 194 0.58 -5.49 11.60
N LEU A 195 0.81 -6.79 11.63
CA LEU A 195 1.45 -7.53 10.54
C LEU A 195 0.44 -8.51 9.93
N TRP A 196 0.30 -8.47 8.62
CA TRP A 196 -0.39 -9.47 7.81
C TRP A 196 0.63 -10.33 7.07
N LEU A 197 0.70 -11.62 7.42
CA LEU A 197 1.59 -12.59 6.77
C LEU A 197 0.78 -13.49 5.84
N ILE A 198 1.11 -13.46 4.54
CA ILE A 198 0.60 -14.45 3.58
C ILE A 198 1.58 -15.60 3.50
N LYS A 199 1.11 -16.78 3.94
CA LYS A 199 1.84 -18.05 3.89
C LYS A 199 0.86 -19.17 3.54
N ASP A 200 1.26 -20.13 2.72
CA ASP A 200 0.46 -21.29 2.32
C ASP A 200 -0.98 -20.94 1.89
N HIS A 201 -1.09 -19.88 1.06
CA HIS A 201 -2.35 -19.33 0.53
C HIS A 201 -3.31 -18.72 1.57
N THR A 202 -2.93 -18.68 2.84
CA THR A 202 -3.70 -18.08 3.93
C THR A 202 -3.11 -16.77 4.41
N LEU A 203 -3.87 -16.01 5.19
CA LEU A 203 -3.40 -14.79 5.82
C LEU A 203 -3.47 -14.92 7.34
N GLN A 204 -2.35 -14.66 7.99
CA GLN A 204 -2.22 -14.58 9.43
C GLN A 204 -2.10 -13.13 9.87
N THR A 205 -2.90 -12.71 10.84
CA THR A 205 -2.88 -11.37 11.41
C THR A 205 -2.21 -11.38 12.79
N ILE A 206 -1.25 -10.50 13.00
CA ILE A 206 -0.56 -10.30 14.28
C ILE A 206 -0.72 -8.83 14.70
N GLU A 207 -1.33 -8.62 15.86
CA GLU A 207 -1.38 -7.31 16.53
C GLU A 207 -0.02 -7.04 17.19
N THR A 208 0.66 -5.97 16.78
CA THR A 208 2.06 -5.72 17.15
C THR A 208 2.28 -5.58 18.67
N GLU A 209 1.46 -4.76 19.33
CA GLU A 209 1.60 -4.53 20.77
C GLU A 209 1.27 -5.77 21.57
N ALA A 210 0.13 -6.43 21.27
CA ALA A 210 -0.27 -7.65 21.96
C ALA A 210 0.77 -8.77 21.81
N TYR A 211 1.35 -8.93 20.62
CA TYR A 211 2.42 -9.91 20.39
C TYR A 211 3.66 -9.60 21.22
N ARG A 212 4.08 -8.33 21.26
CA ARG A 212 5.24 -7.90 22.04
C ARG A 212 5.03 -8.08 23.53
N GLU A 213 3.86 -7.75 24.06
CA GLU A 213 3.51 -7.95 25.48
C GLU A 213 3.51 -9.42 25.88
N GLN A 214 2.99 -10.30 25.03
CA GLN A 214 2.87 -11.75 25.32
C GLN A 214 4.20 -12.50 25.18
N THR A 215 5.05 -12.12 24.21
CA THR A 215 6.25 -12.92 23.88
C THR A 215 7.55 -12.23 24.21
N GLY A 216 7.56 -10.92 24.37
CA GLY A 216 8.78 -10.10 24.47
C GLY A 216 9.52 -9.92 23.15
N ASN A 217 9.05 -10.52 22.05
CA ASN A 217 9.68 -10.54 20.73
C ASN A 217 9.18 -9.40 19.83
N SER A 218 9.95 -9.05 18.81
CA SER A 218 9.58 -8.08 17.80
C SER A 218 8.79 -8.74 16.64
N LEU A 219 8.14 -7.91 15.79
CA LEU A 219 7.54 -8.42 14.53
C LEU A 219 8.56 -9.05 13.59
N ILE A 220 9.83 -8.59 13.64
CA ILE A 220 10.92 -9.17 12.84
C ILE A 220 11.22 -10.58 13.32
N ASP A 221 11.25 -10.80 14.64
CA ASP A 221 11.50 -12.14 15.21
C ASP A 221 10.38 -13.09 14.80
N PHE A 222 9.13 -12.67 14.94
CA PHE A 222 7.97 -13.43 14.46
C PHE A 222 8.12 -13.80 12.97
N TYR A 223 8.40 -12.79 12.11
CA TYR A 223 8.53 -13.02 10.68
C TYR A 223 9.66 -14.02 10.35
N LYS A 224 10.83 -13.89 11.00
CA LYS A 224 11.95 -14.81 10.82
C LYS A 224 11.61 -16.24 11.28
N GLU A 225 10.92 -16.38 12.39
CA GLU A 225 10.47 -17.69 12.89
C GLU A 225 9.52 -18.36 11.90
N GLU A 226 8.54 -17.61 11.39
CA GLU A 226 7.56 -18.16 10.45
C GLU A 226 8.17 -18.50 9.08
N MET A 227 9.15 -17.74 8.61
CA MET A 227 9.82 -17.99 7.33
C MET A 227 10.82 -19.15 7.39
N ASN A 228 11.24 -19.59 8.59
CA ASN A 228 12.14 -20.73 8.79
C ASN A 228 11.41 -22.06 9.04
N LYS A 229 10.08 -22.05 9.16
CA LYS A 229 9.22 -23.24 9.25
C LYS A 229 8.81 -23.73 7.86
#